data_163b5e0fa5f15be5ae435ac4632f3f0a
#
_entry.id   163b5e0fa5f15be5ae435ac4632f3f0a
#
_cell.length_a   1.000
_cell.length_b   1.000
_cell.length_c   1.000
_cell.angle_alpha   90.00
_cell.angle_beta   90.00
_cell.angle_gamma   90.00
#
_symmetry.space_group_name_H-M   'P 1'
#
loop_
_entity.id
_entity.type
_entity.pdbx_description
1 polymer ?
#
loop_
_entity_poly.entity_id
_entity_poly.type
_entity_poly.pdbx_seq_one_letter_code
_entity_poly.pdbx_strand_id
1 'polypeptide(L)'
;MAGGGKDMAALGSECYSMQDVDQRNACLASSKNDNSYCYKIQGKDLRESCLTQRRGETYGCYKIQDPDTQAACLGGVKNDTSYCFKIQGADQQNACLAREKGDRGYCFKIQSKDLQKDCLANTPR
;
A
#
# COMPACT_ATOMS: atom_id res chain seq x y z
N MET A 1 19.58 11.58 -11.37
CA MET A 1 19.22 10.75 -12.46
C MET A 1 17.81 11.03 -12.93
N ALA A 2 17.71 11.20 -14.20
CA ALA A 2 16.41 11.47 -14.80
C ALA A 2 15.42 10.35 -14.56
N GLY A 3 15.91 9.12 -14.48
CA GLY A 3 15.05 7.96 -14.28
C GLY A 3 14.23 8.03 -13.01
N GLY A 4 14.82 8.56 -11.93
CA GLY A 4 14.10 8.65 -10.67
C GLY A 4 12.88 9.52 -10.74
N GLY A 5 13.00 10.67 -11.40
CA GLY A 5 11.88 11.58 -11.56
C GLY A 5 10.79 11.01 -12.46
N LYS A 6 11.21 10.34 -13.53
CA LYS A 6 10.26 9.70 -14.42
C LYS A 6 9.51 8.57 -13.72
N ASP A 7 10.22 7.79 -12.93
CA ASP A 7 9.61 6.68 -12.21
C ASP A 7 8.55 7.18 -11.25
N MET A 8 8.82 8.27 -10.56
CA MET A 8 7.84 8.86 -9.64
C MET A 8 6.58 9.30 -10.40
N ALA A 9 6.76 9.94 -11.56
CA ALA A 9 5.63 10.38 -12.35
C ALA A 9 4.82 9.18 -12.86
N ALA A 10 5.49 8.13 -13.31
CA ALA A 10 4.83 6.94 -13.81
C ALA A 10 4.04 6.25 -12.69
N LEU A 11 4.63 6.19 -11.49
CA LEU A 11 3.94 5.60 -10.35
C LEU A 11 2.68 6.39 -10.00
N GLY A 12 2.77 7.71 -10.06
CA GLY A 12 1.61 8.55 -9.83
C GLY A 12 0.52 8.32 -10.86
N SER A 13 0.91 8.09 -12.13
CA SER A 13 -0.05 7.80 -13.18
C SER A 13 -0.83 6.53 -12.92
N GLU A 14 -0.16 5.49 -12.41
CA GLU A 14 -0.83 4.24 -12.08
C GLU A 14 -1.92 4.48 -11.05
N CYS A 15 -1.61 5.28 -10.04
CA CYS A 15 -2.60 5.59 -9.00
C CYS A 15 -3.84 6.24 -9.58
N TYR A 16 -3.67 7.17 -10.53
CA TYR A 16 -4.80 7.92 -11.09
C TYR A 16 -5.73 7.05 -11.91
N SER A 17 -5.27 5.91 -12.40
CA SER A 17 -6.12 5.02 -13.19
C SER A 17 -6.92 4.05 -12.31
N MET A 18 -6.75 4.10 -11.01
CA MET A 18 -7.52 3.24 -10.09
C MET A 18 -8.94 3.73 -9.96
N GLN A 19 -9.89 2.79 -9.84
CA GLN A 19 -11.29 3.12 -9.79
C GLN A 19 -11.82 3.36 -8.38
N ASP A 20 -11.32 2.61 -7.41
CA ASP A 20 -11.72 2.79 -6.02
C ASP A 20 -11.07 4.06 -5.48
N VAL A 21 -11.89 5.02 -5.05
CA VAL A 21 -11.40 6.33 -4.64
C VAL A 21 -10.50 6.23 -3.41
N ASP A 22 -10.87 5.42 -2.44
CA ASP A 22 -10.07 5.27 -1.22
C ASP A 22 -8.72 4.63 -1.53
N GLN A 23 -8.73 3.59 -2.35
CA GLN A 23 -7.47 2.94 -2.72
C GLN A 23 -6.60 3.86 -3.56
N ARG A 24 -7.21 4.66 -4.43
CA ARG A 24 -6.48 5.64 -5.21
C ARG A 24 -5.78 6.65 -4.30
N ASN A 25 -6.49 7.14 -3.28
CA ASN A 25 -5.90 8.10 -2.36
C ASN A 25 -4.78 7.48 -1.53
N ALA A 26 -4.93 6.21 -1.13
CA ALA A 26 -3.86 5.52 -0.42
C ALA A 26 -2.62 5.38 -1.31
N CYS A 27 -2.85 5.04 -2.58
CA CYS A 27 -1.78 4.92 -3.56
C CYS A 27 -1.04 6.24 -3.74
N LEU A 28 -1.80 7.34 -3.88
CA LEU A 28 -1.23 8.66 -4.08
C LEU A 28 -0.45 9.15 -2.86
N ALA A 29 -0.95 8.83 -1.65
CA ALA A 29 -0.24 9.22 -0.44
C ALA A 29 1.17 8.64 -0.44
N SER A 30 1.31 7.37 -0.81
CA SER A 30 2.60 6.72 -0.86
C SER A 30 3.45 7.21 -2.02
N SER A 31 2.86 7.27 -3.22
CA SER A 31 3.60 7.64 -4.42
C SER A 31 4.11 9.07 -4.38
N LYS A 32 3.31 9.98 -3.82
CA LYS A 32 3.67 11.39 -3.76
C LYS A 32 4.26 11.80 -2.42
N ASN A 33 4.34 10.85 -1.49
CA ASN A 33 4.86 11.12 -0.15
C ASN A 33 4.11 12.29 0.50
N ASP A 34 2.77 12.21 0.45
CA ASP A 34 1.90 13.31 0.89
C ASP A 34 0.76 12.76 1.75
N ASN A 35 0.82 13.04 3.05
CA ASN A 35 -0.16 12.52 4.01
C ASN A 35 -1.55 13.10 3.80
N SER A 36 -1.67 14.23 3.08
CA SER A 36 -3.00 14.81 2.88
C SER A 36 -3.93 13.85 2.14
N TYR A 37 -3.38 12.98 1.31
CA TYR A 37 -4.22 12.00 0.61
C TYR A 37 -4.80 10.98 1.58
N CYS A 38 -4.10 10.65 2.66
CA CYS A 38 -4.64 9.73 3.67
C CYS A 38 -5.91 10.28 4.29
N TYR A 39 -5.95 11.59 4.53
CA TYR A 39 -7.11 12.21 5.17
C TYR A 39 -8.34 12.26 4.25
N LYS A 40 -8.14 12.04 2.96
CA LYS A 40 -9.25 11.98 2.01
C LYS A 40 -9.91 10.61 1.97
N ILE A 41 -9.28 9.61 2.58
CA ILE A 41 -9.82 8.25 2.60
C ILE A 41 -11.00 8.20 3.56
N GLN A 42 -12.14 7.67 3.10
CA GLN A 42 -13.35 7.61 3.92
C GLN A 42 -13.40 6.35 4.78
N GLY A 43 -12.86 5.24 4.29
CA GLY A 43 -12.83 4.01 5.06
C GLY A 43 -11.90 4.14 6.24
N LYS A 44 -12.41 3.85 7.45
CA LYS A 44 -11.65 4.07 8.68
C LYS A 44 -10.38 3.25 8.74
N ASP A 45 -10.48 1.97 8.41
CA ASP A 45 -9.32 1.09 8.52
C ASP A 45 -8.24 1.45 7.52
N LEU A 46 -8.64 1.73 6.28
CA LEU A 46 -7.66 2.10 5.26
C LEU A 46 -7.02 3.45 5.57
N ARG A 47 -7.81 4.39 6.08
CA ARG A 47 -7.25 5.70 6.47
C ARG A 47 -6.25 5.52 7.61
N GLU A 48 -6.61 4.73 8.62
CA GLU A 48 -5.72 4.50 9.76
C GLU A 48 -4.43 3.82 9.30
N SER A 49 -4.57 2.83 8.42
CA SER A 49 -3.40 2.14 7.86
C SER A 49 -2.50 3.10 7.10
N CYS A 50 -3.11 3.95 6.26
CA CYS A 50 -2.37 4.93 5.49
C CYS A 50 -1.55 5.85 6.39
N LEU A 51 -2.21 6.45 7.37
CA LEU A 51 -1.55 7.41 8.27
C LEU A 51 -0.48 6.74 9.12
N THR A 52 -0.80 5.56 9.66
CA THR A 52 0.10 4.87 10.57
C THR A 52 1.36 4.42 9.86
N GLN A 53 1.22 3.87 8.66
CA GLN A 53 2.39 3.44 7.91
C GLN A 53 3.27 4.62 7.53
N ARG A 54 2.67 5.75 7.22
CA ARG A 54 3.45 6.92 6.87
C ARG A 54 4.14 7.55 8.06
N ARG A 55 3.57 7.38 9.27
CA ARG A 55 4.20 7.86 10.49
C ARG A 55 5.22 6.89 11.06
N GLY A 56 5.16 5.63 10.66
CA GLY A 56 6.08 4.62 11.15
C GLY A 56 5.80 4.17 12.57
N GLU A 57 4.55 4.22 13.00
CA GLU A 57 4.15 3.83 14.36
C GLU A 57 3.27 2.59 14.29
N THR A 58 3.40 1.70 15.30
CA THR A 58 2.57 0.50 15.32
C THR A 58 1.23 0.69 16.01
N TYR A 59 1.15 1.66 16.88
CA TYR A 59 -0.01 1.82 17.73
C TYR A 59 -1.31 2.03 16.94
N GLY A 60 -1.23 2.78 15.83
CA GLY A 60 -2.41 2.95 14.97
C GLY A 60 -2.85 1.68 14.28
N CYS A 61 -1.90 0.78 13.98
CA CYS A 61 -2.24 -0.49 13.36
C CYS A 61 -3.19 -1.31 14.24
N TYR A 62 -3.00 -1.25 15.55
CA TYR A 62 -3.82 -2.03 16.46
C TYR A 62 -5.25 -1.52 16.59
N LYS A 63 -5.52 -0.31 16.09
CA LYS A 63 -6.88 0.22 16.03
C LYS A 63 -7.67 -0.29 14.84
N ILE A 64 -6.98 -0.89 13.87
CA ILE A 64 -7.63 -1.39 12.65
C ILE A 64 -8.40 -2.65 12.98
N GLN A 65 -9.68 -2.71 12.55
CA GLN A 65 -10.55 -3.83 12.89
C GLN A 65 -10.45 -4.98 11.90
N ASP A 66 -10.23 -4.68 10.62
CA ASP A 66 -10.09 -5.73 9.63
C ASP A 66 -8.76 -6.45 9.81
N PRO A 67 -8.77 -7.76 10.06
CA PRO A 67 -7.52 -8.48 10.37
C PRO A 67 -6.47 -8.41 9.28
N ASP A 68 -6.89 -8.49 8.02
CA ASP A 68 -5.93 -8.44 6.92
C ASP A 68 -5.30 -7.06 6.80
N THR A 69 -6.10 -6.02 6.94
CA THR A 69 -5.59 -4.65 6.90
C THR A 69 -4.66 -4.38 8.08
N GLN A 70 -5.00 -4.91 9.26
CA GLN A 70 -4.14 -4.77 10.43
C GLN A 70 -2.81 -5.46 10.21
N ALA A 71 -2.83 -6.69 9.70
CA ALA A 71 -1.58 -7.42 9.46
C ALA A 71 -0.72 -6.71 8.42
N ALA A 72 -1.35 -6.17 7.36
CA ALA A 72 -0.60 -5.43 6.35
C ALA A 72 0.04 -4.19 6.95
N CYS A 73 -0.68 -3.50 7.81
CA CYS A 73 -0.17 -2.32 8.49
C CYS A 73 1.06 -2.66 9.34
N LEU A 74 0.92 -3.70 10.16
CA LEU A 74 2.02 -4.12 11.04
C LEU A 74 3.23 -4.59 10.26
N GLY A 75 3.00 -5.34 9.18
CA GLY A 75 4.09 -5.78 8.34
C GLY A 75 4.86 -4.62 7.75
N GLY A 76 4.15 -3.61 7.29
CA GLY A 76 4.77 -2.44 6.70
C GLY A 76 5.55 -1.63 7.71
N VAL A 77 4.97 -1.36 8.88
CA VAL A 77 5.63 -0.54 9.88
C VAL A 77 6.85 -1.26 10.47
N LYS A 78 6.73 -2.57 10.71
CA LYS A 78 7.82 -3.33 11.32
C LYS A 78 8.80 -3.91 10.32
N ASN A 79 8.52 -3.77 9.02
CA ASN A 79 9.33 -4.37 7.96
C ASN A 79 9.51 -5.87 8.19
N ASP A 80 8.40 -6.55 8.48
CA ASP A 80 8.42 -7.94 8.89
C ASP A 80 7.48 -8.75 8.01
N THR A 81 8.04 -9.57 7.12
CA THR A 81 7.25 -10.35 6.19
C THR A 81 6.36 -11.39 6.85
N SER A 82 6.67 -11.77 8.10
CA SER A 82 5.85 -12.76 8.78
C SER A 82 4.40 -12.30 8.91
N TYR A 83 4.17 -11.00 9.02
CA TYR A 83 2.80 -10.48 9.07
C TYR A 83 2.07 -10.67 7.75
N CYS A 84 2.80 -10.64 6.64
CA CYS A 84 2.18 -10.87 5.33
C CYS A 84 1.56 -12.25 5.25
N PHE A 85 2.21 -13.25 5.85
CA PHE A 85 1.71 -14.61 5.79
C PHE A 85 0.48 -14.84 6.67
N LYS A 86 0.15 -13.89 7.54
CA LYS A 86 -1.07 -13.94 8.34
C LYS A 86 -2.28 -13.42 7.56
N ILE A 87 -2.04 -12.77 6.42
CA ILE A 87 -3.13 -12.21 5.62
C ILE A 87 -3.81 -13.33 4.86
N GLN A 88 -5.15 -13.42 4.96
CA GLN A 88 -5.90 -14.47 4.31
C GLN A 88 -6.29 -14.13 2.89
N GLY A 89 -6.53 -12.86 2.59
CA GLY A 89 -6.83 -12.44 1.22
C GLY A 89 -5.62 -12.57 0.33
N ALA A 90 -5.73 -13.33 -0.76
CA ALA A 90 -4.59 -13.61 -1.63
C ALA A 90 -3.98 -12.34 -2.22
N ASP A 91 -4.82 -11.43 -2.70
CA ASP A 91 -4.32 -10.21 -3.31
C ASP A 91 -3.60 -9.33 -2.30
N GLN A 92 -4.18 -9.18 -1.10
CA GLN A 92 -3.54 -8.38 -0.06
C GLN A 92 -2.25 -9.01 0.42
N GLN A 93 -2.21 -10.34 0.49
CA GLN A 93 -0.98 -11.03 0.87
C GLN A 93 0.11 -10.78 -0.16
N ASN A 94 -0.21 -10.91 -1.43
CA ASN A 94 0.77 -10.66 -2.48
C ASN A 94 1.25 -9.22 -2.49
N ALA A 95 0.34 -8.27 -2.24
CA ALA A 95 0.72 -6.86 -2.17
C ALA A 95 1.69 -6.63 -1.01
N CYS A 96 1.42 -7.25 0.13
CA CYS A 96 2.28 -7.13 1.30
C CYS A 96 3.67 -7.70 1.01
N LEU A 97 3.71 -8.90 0.43
CA LEU A 97 4.97 -9.56 0.12
C LEU A 97 5.80 -8.77 -0.90
N ALA A 98 5.13 -8.23 -1.92
CA ALA A 98 5.82 -7.42 -2.92
C ALA A 98 6.52 -6.24 -2.26
N ARG A 99 5.80 -5.56 -1.41
CA ARG A 99 6.31 -4.36 -0.76
C ARG A 99 7.44 -4.68 0.21
N GLU A 100 7.23 -5.69 1.06
CA GLU A 100 8.21 -6.01 2.09
C GLU A 100 9.47 -6.66 1.55
N LYS A 101 9.35 -7.41 0.46
CA LYS A 101 10.51 -8.03 -0.17
C LYS A 101 11.10 -7.20 -1.30
N GLY A 102 10.43 -6.13 -1.68
CA GLY A 102 10.87 -5.31 -2.80
C GLY A 102 10.83 -6.06 -4.12
N ASP A 103 9.86 -6.95 -4.28
CA ASP A 103 9.80 -7.85 -5.44
C ASP A 103 8.49 -7.66 -6.18
N ARG A 104 8.54 -7.01 -7.34
CA ARG A 104 7.37 -6.73 -8.15
C ARG A 104 6.71 -8.00 -8.71
N GLY A 105 7.42 -9.11 -8.70
CA GLY A 105 6.82 -10.37 -9.14
C GLY A 105 5.55 -10.71 -8.41
N TYR A 106 5.47 -10.36 -7.14
CA TYR A 106 4.26 -10.61 -6.37
C TYR A 106 3.10 -9.74 -6.84
N CYS A 107 3.39 -8.54 -7.35
CA CYS A 107 2.33 -7.66 -7.86
C CYS A 107 1.59 -8.30 -9.03
N PHE A 108 2.31 -9.02 -9.87
CA PHE A 108 1.69 -9.62 -11.06
C PHE A 108 0.80 -10.80 -10.72
N LYS A 109 0.86 -11.30 -9.48
CA LYS A 109 -0.05 -12.35 -9.02
C LYS A 109 -1.38 -11.81 -8.52
N ILE A 110 -1.48 -10.49 -8.37
CA ILE A 110 -2.70 -9.87 -7.86
C ILE A 110 -3.76 -9.82 -8.95
N GLN A 111 -4.97 -10.27 -8.61
CA GLN A 111 -6.07 -10.31 -9.58
C GLN A 111 -6.87 -9.02 -9.62
N SER A 112 -7.02 -8.32 -8.50
CA SER A 112 -7.71 -7.04 -8.47
C SER A 112 -6.88 -6.02 -9.23
N LYS A 113 -7.48 -5.38 -10.22
CA LYS A 113 -6.74 -4.41 -11.03
C LYS A 113 -6.28 -3.22 -10.20
N ASP A 114 -7.12 -2.73 -9.30
CA ASP A 114 -6.75 -1.59 -8.47
C ASP A 114 -5.60 -1.95 -7.54
N LEU A 115 -5.69 -3.10 -6.88
CA LEU A 115 -4.61 -3.51 -5.98
C LEU A 115 -3.32 -3.79 -6.73
N GLN A 116 -3.40 -4.32 -7.95
CA GLN A 116 -2.22 -4.54 -8.75
C GLN A 116 -1.56 -3.22 -9.13
N LYS A 117 -2.36 -2.23 -9.53
CA LYS A 117 -1.83 -0.91 -9.87
C LYS A 117 -1.14 -0.26 -8.68
N ASP A 118 -1.78 -0.34 -7.51
CA ASP A 118 -1.19 0.20 -6.29
C ASP A 118 0.13 -0.49 -5.97
N CYS A 119 0.14 -1.81 -6.09
CA CYS A 119 1.34 -2.60 -5.84
C CYS A 119 2.48 -2.19 -6.77
N LEU A 120 2.18 -2.10 -8.07
CA LEU A 120 3.20 -1.71 -9.05
C LEU A 120 3.66 -0.27 -8.86
N ALA A 121 2.74 0.61 -8.48
CA ALA A 121 3.07 2.01 -8.27
C ALA A 121 4.00 2.20 -7.08
N ASN A 122 3.86 1.37 -6.06
CA ASN A 122 4.55 1.58 -4.80
C ASN A 122 5.60 0.53 -4.46
N THR A 123 5.90 -0.36 -5.38
CA THR A 123 6.98 -1.33 -5.21
C THR A 123 8.09 -0.97 -6.18
N PRO A 124 9.28 -0.64 -5.70
CA PRO A 124 10.39 -0.24 -6.57
C PRO A 124 10.84 -1.37 -7.48
N ARG A 125 11.42 -1.02 -8.61
CA ARG A 125 11.94 -2.00 -9.55
C ARG A 125 13.24 -2.61 -9.11
#